data_8976ea8f90421d2b384382acf0667b7e
#
_entry.id   8976ea8f90421d2b384382acf0667b7e
#
_cell.length_a   1.000
_cell.length_b   1.000
_cell.length_c   1.000
_cell.angle_alpha   90.00
_cell.angle_beta   90.00
_cell.angle_gamma   90.00
#
_symmetry.space_group_name_H-M   'P 1'
#
loop_
_entity.id
_entity.type
_entity.pdbx_description
1 polymer ?
#
loop_
_entity_poly.entity_id
_entity_poly.type
_entity_poly.pdbx_seq_one_letter_code
_entity_poly.pdbx_strand_id
1 'polypeptide(L)'
;MNFKAWVLLVSAMTTACLPGTALSAGQTPLDLNLPSLGTVAGAELSPADEYALGAQIMRQVRADPTYMSDPETSEYLNRLGYQLVSNANTYTYQFFFFPIRDATLNAFALPGGYIAVHTGTIINAQNESELAGVMGHEIGHVSHCLL
;
A
#
# COMPACT_ATOMS: atom_id res chain seq x y z
N MET A 1 -17.16 -17.13 -1.10
CA MET A 1 -15.81 -17.56 -0.65
C MET A 1 -15.77 -17.38 0.87
N ASN A 2 -15.49 -18.45 1.63
CA ASN A 2 -15.65 -18.42 3.08
C ASN A 2 -14.58 -17.56 3.76
N PHE A 3 -14.95 -16.79 4.76
CA PHE A 3 -14.10 -15.96 5.61
C PHE A 3 -12.79 -16.66 6.05
N LYS A 4 -12.83 -17.96 6.31
CA LYS A 4 -11.65 -18.77 6.65
C LYS A 4 -10.59 -18.85 5.53
N ALA A 5 -11.00 -18.79 4.27
CA ALA A 5 -10.08 -18.81 3.13
C ALA A 5 -9.39 -17.46 2.95
N TRP A 6 -10.06 -16.38 3.30
CA TRP A 6 -9.54 -15.01 3.19
C TRP A 6 -8.48 -14.71 4.27
N VAL A 7 -8.76 -15.14 5.52
CA VAL A 7 -7.80 -14.99 6.64
C VAL A 7 -6.51 -15.79 6.38
N LEU A 8 -6.60 -16.95 5.70
CA LEU A 8 -5.41 -17.74 5.34
C LEU A 8 -4.59 -17.09 4.21
N LEU A 9 -5.22 -16.31 3.32
CA LEU A 9 -4.53 -15.58 2.26
C LEU A 9 -3.75 -14.37 2.80
N VAL A 10 -4.31 -13.69 3.80
CA VAL A 10 -3.65 -12.57 4.48
C VAL A 10 -2.52 -13.07 5.41
N SER A 11 -2.71 -14.25 6.04
CA SER A 11 -1.70 -14.84 6.94
C SER A 11 -0.45 -15.38 6.22
N ALA A 12 -0.52 -15.63 4.90
CA ALA A 12 0.62 -16.13 4.12
C ALA A 12 1.64 -15.04 3.73
N MET A 13 1.36 -13.77 3.98
CA MET A 13 2.26 -12.65 3.67
C MET A 13 3.15 -12.19 4.83
N THR A 14 3.07 -12.83 6.00
CA THR A 14 3.82 -12.41 7.20
C THR A 14 5.23 -12.99 7.33
N THR A 15 5.79 -13.57 6.26
CA THR A 15 7.13 -14.16 6.38
C THR A 15 8.00 -13.75 5.20
N ALA A 16 8.63 -12.60 5.25
CA ALA A 16 9.89 -12.36 4.56
C ALA A 16 10.48 -10.97 4.86
N CYS A 17 10.97 -10.80 6.05
CA CYS A 17 12.11 -9.91 6.25
C CYS A 17 13.38 -10.80 6.36
N LEU A 18 13.67 -11.56 5.28
CA LEU A 18 14.93 -12.31 5.11
C LEU A 18 15.45 -12.04 3.69
N PRO A 19 16.76 -11.78 3.52
CA PRO A 19 17.36 -11.67 2.19
C PRO A 19 17.48 -13.08 1.59
N GLY A 20 16.52 -13.46 0.79
CA GLY A 20 16.47 -14.75 0.12
C GLY A 20 15.73 -14.63 -1.20
N THR A 21 16.42 -14.96 -2.26
CA THR A 21 16.00 -15.00 -3.66
C THR A 21 14.63 -15.65 -3.84
N ALA A 22 13.61 -14.85 -4.19
CA ALA A 22 12.30 -15.33 -4.57
C ALA A 22 12.17 -15.39 -6.09
N LEU A 23 11.89 -16.59 -6.61
CA LEU A 23 11.53 -16.82 -8.01
C LEU A 23 10.16 -16.22 -8.31
N SER A 24 10.14 -15.39 -9.35
CA SER A 24 9.02 -14.70 -9.94
C SER A 24 7.96 -15.66 -10.50
N ALA A 25 6.70 -15.42 -10.18
CA ALA A 25 5.56 -15.86 -10.97
C ALA A 25 4.85 -14.63 -11.54
N GLY A 26 5.06 -14.37 -12.80
CA GLY A 26 4.28 -13.67 -13.81
C GLY A 26 3.22 -12.64 -13.40
N GLN A 27 3.66 -11.54 -12.80
CA GLN A 27 2.90 -10.28 -12.86
C GLN A 27 3.75 -9.33 -13.70
N THR A 28 3.13 -8.72 -14.72
CA THR A 28 3.77 -7.60 -15.41
C THR A 28 3.94 -6.49 -14.38
N PRO A 29 5.19 -6.18 -13.97
CA PRO A 29 5.39 -5.07 -13.05
C PRO A 29 4.95 -3.79 -13.77
N LEU A 30 4.27 -2.90 -13.05
CA LEU A 30 4.28 -1.48 -13.44
C LEU A 30 5.74 -1.17 -13.78
N ASP A 31 5.98 -0.83 -15.05
CA ASP A 31 7.33 -0.48 -15.53
C ASP A 31 7.67 0.93 -15.01
N LEU A 32 7.86 0.99 -13.69
CA LEU A 32 8.35 2.17 -13.00
C LEU A 32 9.82 2.27 -13.36
N ASN A 33 10.12 3.05 -14.41
CA ASN A 33 11.47 3.46 -14.73
C ASN A 33 11.99 4.36 -13.61
N LEU A 34 12.27 3.73 -12.46
CA LEU A 34 12.84 4.40 -11.30
C LEU A 34 14.25 4.83 -11.68
N PRO A 35 14.63 6.11 -11.50
CA PRO A 35 16.01 6.51 -11.62
C PRO A 35 16.82 5.63 -10.66
N SER A 36 17.92 5.07 -11.17
CA SER A 36 18.84 4.25 -10.38
C SER A 36 19.35 5.08 -9.20
N LEU A 37 18.69 4.94 -8.05
CA LEU A 37 19.25 5.36 -6.78
C LEU A 37 20.45 4.45 -6.57
N GLY A 38 21.66 4.99 -6.82
CA GLY A 38 22.91 4.28 -6.69
C GLY A 38 22.93 3.50 -5.38
N THR A 39 23.37 2.28 -5.47
CA THR A 39 23.56 1.28 -4.43
C THR A 39 23.79 1.87 -3.03
N VAL A 40 22.73 2.14 -2.30
CA VAL A 40 22.77 2.33 -0.86
C VAL A 40 22.05 1.13 -0.24
N ALA A 41 22.64 -0.05 -0.44
CA ALA A 41 22.25 -1.20 0.34
C ALA A 41 22.61 -0.90 1.80
N GLY A 42 21.61 -0.60 2.62
CA GLY A 42 21.74 -0.47 4.07
C GLY A 42 21.67 0.95 4.66
N ALA A 43 21.38 2.00 3.90
CA ALA A 43 21.08 3.30 4.49
C ALA A 43 19.56 3.44 4.64
N GLU A 44 19.09 3.56 5.86
CA GLU A 44 17.71 3.95 6.13
C GLU A 44 17.47 5.34 5.53
N LEU A 45 16.45 5.47 4.69
CA LEU A 45 16.07 6.76 4.12
C LEU A 45 15.57 7.65 5.26
N SER A 46 15.95 8.92 5.24
CA SER A 46 15.32 9.85 6.17
C SER A 46 13.82 10.00 5.82
N PRO A 47 12.96 10.35 6.79
CA PRO A 47 11.54 10.58 6.51
C PRO A 47 11.29 11.61 5.40
N ALA A 48 12.17 12.61 5.28
CA ALA A 48 12.10 13.61 4.21
C ALA A 48 12.43 13.02 2.83
N ASP A 49 13.42 12.14 2.75
CA ASP A 49 13.80 11.47 1.51
C ASP A 49 12.73 10.45 1.09
N GLU A 50 12.14 9.73 2.04
CA GLU A 50 11.00 8.85 1.77
C GLU A 50 9.81 9.62 1.20
N TYR A 51 9.46 10.74 1.81
CA TYR A 51 8.38 11.58 1.31
C TYR A 51 8.67 12.11 -0.09
N ALA A 52 9.89 12.56 -0.36
CA ALA A 52 10.30 13.02 -1.68
C ALA A 52 10.22 11.91 -2.73
N LEU A 53 10.68 10.71 -2.39
CA LEU A 53 10.59 9.53 -3.24
C LEU A 53 9.12 9.14 -3.49
N GLY A 54 8.31 9.08 -2.46
CA GLY A 54 6.87 8.80 -2.58
C GLY A 54 6.14 9.80 -3.45
N ALA A 55 6.42 11.08 -3.29
CA ALA A 55 5.86 12.13 -4.13
C ALA A 55 6.29 11.99 -5.61
N GLN A 56 7.52 11.53 -5.87
CA GLN A 56 7.98 11.24 -7.22
C GLN A 56 7.24 10.04 -7.82
N ILE A 57 7.10 8.94 -7.08
CA ILE A 57 6.36 7.76 -7.50
C ILE A 57 4.90 8.12 -7.77
N MET A 58 4.27 8.91 -6.90
CA MET A 58 2.88 9.34 -7.07
C MET A 58 2.63 10.18 -8.32
N ARG A 59 3.62 10.93 -8.81
CA ARG A 59 3.50 11.62 -10.11
C ARG A 59 3.35 10.62 -11.26
N GLN A 60 4.08 9.51 -11.22
CA GLN A 60 3.98 8.44 -12.22
C GLN A 60 2.67 7.66 -12.08
N VAL A 61 2.31 7.30 -10.85
CA VAL A 61 1.03 6.60 -10.55
C VAL A 61 -0.17 7.41 -11.05
N ARG A 62 -0.19 8.72 -10.84
CA ARG A 62 -1.29 9.58 -11.32
C ARG A 62 -1.35 9.71 -12.84
N ALA A 63 -0.25 9.46 -13.54
CA ALA A 63 -0.21 9.43 -15.00
C ALA A 63 -0.62 8.07 -15.58
N ASP A 64 -0.70 7.03 -14.75
CA ASP A 64 -1.10 5.69 -15.17
C ASP A 64 -2.61 5.60 -15.39
N PRO A 65 -3.09 4.97 -16.47
CA PRO A 65 -4.52 4.79 -16.75
C PRO A 65 -5.29 4.00 -15.67
N THR A 66 -4.59 3.24 -14.85
CA THR A 66 -5.19 2.49 -13.75
C THR A 66 -5.47 3.36 -12.53
N TYR A 67 -4.84 4.53 -12.42
CA TYR A 67 -5.15 5.48 -11.35
C TYR A 67 -6.60 5.95 -11.46
N MET A 68 -7.36 5.76 -10.40
CA MET A 68 -8.78 6.13 -10.39
C MET A 68 -8.94 7.48 -9.70
N SER A 69 -9.18 8.52 -10.50
CA SER A 69 -9.42 9.90 -10.02
C SER A 69 -10.91 10.09 -9.68
N ASP A 70 -11.45 9.23 -8.80
CA ASP A 70 -12.82 9.35 -8.30
C ASP A 70 -12.81 9.99 -6.91
N PRO A 71 -13.39 11.21 -6.76
CA PRO A 71 -13.37 11.92 -5.49
C PRO A 71 -14.11 11.18 -4.38
N GLU A 72 -15.23 10.55 -4.68
CA GLU A 72 -16.08 9.88 -3.69
C GLU A 72 -15.37 8.66 -3.10
N THR A 73 -14.81 7.81 -3.95
CA THR A 73 -14.02 6.65 -3.50
C THR A 73 -12.76 7.08 -2.74
N SER A 74 -12.07 8.12 -3.22
CA SER A 74 -10.87 8.64 -2.57
C SER A 74 -11.18 9.22 -1.19
N GLU A 75 -12.25 9.99 -1.05
CA GLU A 75 -12.70 10.55 0.22
C GLU A 75 -13.09 9.43 1.21
N TYR A 76 -13.82 8.42 0.73
CA TYR A 76 -14.17 7.27 1.54
C TYR A 76 -12.94 6.54 2.10
N LEU A 77 -11.98 6.22 1.23
CA LEU A 77 -10.74 5.54 1.65
C LEU A 77 -9.93 6.39 2.63
N ASN A 78 -9.79 7.69 2.37
CA ASN A 78 -9.06 8.58 3.28
C ASN A 78 -9.77 8.71 4.63
N ARG A 79 -11.10 8.84 4.66
CA ARG A 79 -11.86 8.88 5.90
C ARG A 79 -11.65 7.60 6.73
N LEU A 80 -11.81 6.43 6.12
CA LEU A 80 -11.60 5.14 6.78
C LEU A 80 -10.14 4.99 7.25
N GLY A 81 -9.19 5.32 6.39
CA GLY A 81 -7.76 5.26 6.69
C GLY A 81 -7.37 6.16 7.85
N TYR A 82 -7.83 7.41 7.89
CA TYR A 82 -7.55 8.32 9.00
C TYR A 82 -8.20 7.87 10.32
N GLN A 83 -9.36 7.22 10.29
CA GLN A 83 -9.93 6.59 11.48
C GLN A 83 -9.00 5.50 12.02
N LEU A 84 -8.40 4.68 11.15
CA LEU A 84 -7.45 3.63 11.54
C LEU A 84 -6.15 4.23 12.09
N VAL A 85 -5.57 5.20 11.40
CA VAL A 85 -4.34 5.89 11.79
C VAL A 85 -4.48 6.57 13.16
N SER A 86 -5.63 7.20 13.44
CA SER A 86 -5.88 7.87 14.71
C SER A 86 -5.89 6.93 15.91
N ASN A 87 -6.12 5.63 15.68
CA ASN A 87 -6.09 4.59 16.71
C ASN A 87 -4.75 3.82 16.77
N ALA A 88 -3.85 4.07 15.84
CA ALA A 88 -2.63 3.26 15.66
C ALA A 88 -1.36 3.86 16.26
N ASN A 89 -1.41 4.90 17.09
CA ASN A 89 -0.25 5.60 17.70
C ASN A 89 0.90 5.94 16.70
N THR A 90 0.59 6.12 15.42
CA THR A 90 1.56 6.34 14.33
C THR A 90 1.51 7.79 13.87
N TYR A 91 1.89 8.72 14.74
CA TYR A 91 1.79 10.16 14.47
C TYR A 91 2.88 10.75 13.56
N THR A 92 3.78 9.92 13.06
CA THR A 92 4.99 10.42 12.35
C THR A 92 4.76 10.66 10.87
N TYR A 93 3.70 10.10 10.26
CA TYR A 93 3.46 10.14 8.82
C TYR A 93 2.13 10.80 8.46
N GLN A 94 2.14 11.53 7.33
CA GLN A 94 0.92 11.87 6.63
C GLN A 94 0.56 10.70 5.71
N PHE A 95 -0.58 10.08 5.93
CA PHE A 95 -1.08 9.01 5.09
C PHE A 95 -1.97 9.57 3.98
N PHE A 96 -1.88 8.97 2.81
CA PHE A 96 -2.73 9.28 1.67
C PHE A 96 -3.20 7.99 1.00
N PHE A 97 -4.51 7.76 1.03
CA PHE A 97 -5.14 6.55 0.48
C PHE A 97 -5.76 6.87 -0.88
N PHE A 98 -5.52 6.00 -1.86
CA PHE A 98 -6.03 6.20 -3.21
C PHE A 98 -6.42 4.89 -3.89
N PRO A 99 -7.47 4.90 -4.74
CA PRO A 99 -7.92 3.72 -5.46
C PRO A 99 -7.13 3.51 -6.74
N ILE A 100 -6.87 2.21 -7.04
CA ILE A 100 -6.34 1.76 -8.33
C ILE A 100 -7.39 0.87 -9.00
N ARG A 101 -7.64 1.07 -10.28
CA ARG A 101 -8.55 0.27 -11.09
C ARG A 101 -7.90 -1.06 -11.45
N ASP A 102 -8.04 -2.02 -10.55
CA ASP A 102 -7.58 -3.40 -10.72
C ASP A 102 -8.58 -4.32 -10.03
N ALA A 103 -8.95 -5.41 -10.70
CA ALA A 103 -9.93 -6.38 -10.18
C ALA A 103 -9.34 -7.36 -9.17
N THR A 104 -8.02 -7.37 -8.99
CA THR A 104 -7.36 -8.24 -8.01
C THR A 104 -7.61 -7.77 -6.58
N LEU A 105 -7.59 -8.72 -5.64
CA LEU A 105 -7.67 -8.44 -4.22
C LEU A 105 -6.28 -8.05 -3.72
N ASN A 106 -5.99 -6.75 -3.69
CA ASN A 106 -4.69 -6.25 -3.24
C ASN A 106 -4.79 -4.83 -2.67
N ALA A 107 -3.87 -4.51 -1.78
CA ALA A 107 -3.51 -3.18 -1.37
C ALA A 107 -2.00 -3.16 -1.14
N PHE A 108 -1.35 -2.02 -1.24
CA PHE A 108 0.09 -1.91 -1.00
C PHE A 108 0.49 -0.51 -0.57
N ALA A 109 1.52 -0.44 0.26
CA ALA A 109 2.12 0.79 0.71
C ALA A 109 3.25 1.23 -0.23
N LEU A 110 3.36 2.53 -0.45
CA LEU A 110 4.46 3.20 -1.13
C LEU A 110 5.22 4.10 -0.13
N PRO A 111 6.49 4.43 -0.39
CA PRO A 111 7.25 5.36 0.44
C PRO A 111 6.50 6.66 0.69
N GLY A 112 6.68 7.26 1.87
CA GLY A 112 6.07 8.54 2.24
C GLY A 112 4.60 8.47 2.65
N GLY A 113 4.10 7.30 3.06
CA GLY A 113 2.76 7.13 3.61
C GLY A 113 1.63 7.01 2.57
N TYR A 114 1.96 6.78 1.31
CA TYR A 114 0.95 6.55 0.27
C TYR A 114 0.51 5.09 0.28
N ILE A 115 -0.80 4.84 0.32
CA ILE A 115 -1.40 3.50 0.33
C ILE A 115 -2.38 3.38 -0.83
N ALA A 116 -2.09 2.45 -1.72
CA ALA A 116 -2.94 2.09 -2.85
C ALA A 116 -3.92 0.98 -2.44
N VAL A 117 -5.18 1.09 -2.87
CA VAL A 117 -6.19 0.06 -2.65
C VAL A 117 -6.82 -0.29 -4.01
N HIS A 118 -6.75 -1.56 -4.39
CA HIS A 118 -7.36 -2.03 -5.63
C HIS A 118 -8.88 -2.00 -5.56
N THR A 119 -9.54 -1.66 -6.67
CA THR A 119 -11.01 -1.71 -6.75
C THR A 119 -11.55 -3.10 -6.47
N GLY A 120 -10.80 -4.15 -6.82
CA GLY A 120 -11.15 -5.52 -6.47
C GLY A 120 -11.27 -5.74 -4.96
N THR A 121 -10.38 -5.15 -4.17
CA THR A 121 -10.45 -5.22 -2.70
C THR A 121 -11.67 -4.48 -2.16
N ILE A 122 -11.95 -3.29 -2.68
CA ILE A 122 -13.09 -2.46 -2.26
C ILE A 122 -14.42 -3.17 -2.55
N ILE A 123 -14.57 -3.72 -3.76
CA ILE A 123 -15.84 -4.32 -4.22
C ILE A 123 -16.11 -5.67 -3.55
N ASN A 124 -15.06 -6.45 -3.28
CA ASN A 124 -15.22 -7.79 -2.71
C ASN A 124 -15.26 -7.80 -1.17
N ALA A 125 -14.92 -6.71 -0.51
CA ALA A 125 -15.11 -6.57 0.93
C ALA A 125 -16.60 -6.70 1.27
N GLN A 126 -16.95 -7.62 2.17
CA GLN A 126 -18.36 -7.86 2.56
C GLN A 126 -18.88 -6.76 3.50
N ASN A 127 -17.99 -6.07 4.17
CA ASN A 127 -18.28 -4.97 5.08
C ASN A 127 -17.05 -4.08 5.26
N GLU A 128 -17.24 -2.91 5.84
CA GLU A 128 -16.19 -1.92 6.09
C GLU A 128 -15.05 -2.47 6.98
N SER A 129 -15.36 -3.37 7.92
CA SER A 129 -14.35 -3.94 8.81
C SER A 129 -13.34 -4.83 8.07
N GLU A 130 -13.76 -5.52 7.01
CA GLU A 130 -12.86 -6.30 6.18
C GLU A 130 -11.91 -5.40 5.39
N LEU A 131 -12.42 -4.33 4.80
CA LEU A 131 -11.61 -3.33 4.12
C LEU A 131 -10.65 -2.64 5.11
N ALA A 132 -11.16 -2.27 6.29
CA ALA A 132 -10.37 -1.69 7.38
C ALA A 132 -9.23 -2.62 7.81
N GLY A 133 -9.47 -3.93 7.87
CA GLY A 133 -8.43 -4.92 8.19
C GLY A 133 -7.28 -4.93 7.18
N VAL A 134 -7.59 -4.86 5.89
CA VAL A 134 -6.57 -4.77 4.82
C VAL A 134 -5.81 -3.46 4.92
N MET A 135 -6.51 -2.34 5.03
CA MET A 135 -5.88 -1.02 5.12
C MET A 135 -5.02 -0.88 6.39
N GLY A 136 -5.49 -1.44 7.51
CA GLY A 136 -4.75 -1.45 8.77
C GLY A 136 -3.45 -2.26 8.68
N HIS A 137 -3.43 -3.32 7.89
CA HIS A 137 -2.22 -4.09 7.60
C HIS A 137 -1.19 -3.24 6.86
N GLU A 138 -1.60 -2.50 5.82
CA GLU A 138 -0.70 -1.62 5.07
C GLU A 138 -0.19 -0.44 5.91
N ILE A 139 -1.04 0.13 6.78
CA ILE A 139 -0.62 1.15 7.76
C ILE A 139 0.46 0.58 8.69
N GLY A 140 0.29 -0.67 9.13
CA GLY A 140 1.29 -1.37 9.95
C GLY A 140 2.63 -1.49 9.24
N HIS A 141 2.66 -1.84 7.97
CA HIS A 141 3.89 -1.90 7.18
C HIS A 141 4.62 -0.55 7.12
N VAL A 142 3.91 0.54 6.82
CA VAL A 142 4.51 1.88 6.82
C VAL A 142 5.10 2.24 8.19
N SER A 143 4.43 1.82 9.27
CA SER A 143 4.82 2.18 10.62
C SER A 143 5.99 1.36 11.17
N HIS A 144 6.16 0.10 10.71
CA HIS A 144 7.16 -0.85 11.23
C HIS A 144 8.40 -1.00 10.35
N CYS A 145 8.36 -0.61 9.08
CA CYS A 145 9.55 -0.63 8.22
C CYS A 145 10.59 0.45 8.55
N LEU A 146 10.33 1.22 9.60
CA LEU A 146 11.11 2.39 10.01
C LEU A 146 11.64 2.28 11.45
N LEU A 147 11.56 1.12 12.05
CA LEU A 147 12.22 0.72 13.29
C LEU A 147 13.29 -0.33 12.94
#